data_ec456830de4ad8bf4b563a73810aa3eb
#
_entry.id   ec456830de4ad8bf4b563a73810aa3eb
#
_cell.length_a   1.000
_cell.length_b   1.000
_cell.length_c   1.000
_cell.angle_alpha   90.00
_cell.angle_beta   90.00
_cell.angle_gamma   90.00
#
_symmetry.space_group_name_H-M   'P 1'
#
loop_
_entity.id
_entity.type
_entity.pdbx_description
1 polymer ?
#
loop_
_entity_poly.entity_id
_entity_poly.type
_entity_poly.pdbx_seq_one_letter_code
_entity_poly.pdbx_strand_id
1 'polypeptide(L)'
;MSSSFKTFLKHTAKDFHNQSVNPPVVRASTIIFKSMKDIRKTQAKAIKHPTGGHYDYGRQGTSTTYILQKILTKLEESYHVFTTPTGFGAVFLAIFSVTRPGDEIIAADPVYSPTRLLTENFLKEFNIKTSFYNPHDLKTLEKSIQKKQS
;
A
#
# COMPACT_ATOMS: atom_id res chain seq x y z
N MET A 1 -17.55 -2.83 15.41
CA MET A 1 -17.82 -2.87 13.95
C MET A 1 -19.30 -2.71 13.71
N SER A 2 -19.67 -1.74 12.88
CA SER A 2 -21.08 -1.47 12.56
C SER A 2 -21.69 -2.64 11.75
N SER A 3 -23.03 -2.80 11.84
CA SER A 3 -23.77 -3.79 11.04
C SER A 3 -23.49 -3.66 9.54
N SER A 4 -23.31 -2.42 9.05
CA SER A 4 -23.01 -2.11 7.65
C SER A 4 -21.66 -2.65 7.17
N PHE A 5 -20.63 -2.66 8.03
CA PHE A 5 -19.31 -3.20 7.69
C PHE A 5 -19.32 -4.74 7.61
N LYS A 6 -20.04 -5.41 8.52
CA LYS A 6 -20.23 -6.87 8.44
C LYS A 6 -20.95 -7.29 7.15
N THR A 7 -21.94 -6.51 6.74
CA THR A 7 -22.67 -6.71 5.50
C THR A 7 -21.77 -6.50 4.28
N PHE A 8 -20.93 -5.44 4.28
CA PHE A 8 -19.95 -5.19 3.23
C PHE A 8 -18.98 -6.37 3.05
N LEU A 9 -18.40 -6.91 4.15
CA LEU A 9 -17.50 -8.06 4.08
C LEU A 9 -18.18 -9.30 3.45
N LYS A 10 -19.43 -9.58 3.83
CA LYS A 10 -20.19 -10.73 3.30
C LYS A 10 -20.52 -10.61 1.81
N HIS A 11 -20.61 -9.40 1.29
CA HIS A 11 -21.09 -9.15 -0.07
C HIS A 11 -20.00 -8.66 -1.03
N THR A 12 -18.79 -8.41 -0.56
CA THR A 12 -17.69 -7.91 -1.42
C THR A 12 -17.32 -8.87 -2.54
N ALA A 13 -17.58 -10.18 -2.37
CA ALA A 13 -17.30 -11.20 -3.37
C ALA A 13 -18.41 -11.36 -4.44
N LYS A 14 -19.60 -10.79 -4.25
CA LYS A 14 -20.74 -11.00 -5.14
C LYS A 14 -20.56 -10.45 -6.56
N ASP A 15 -19.68 -9.48 -6.73
CA ASP A 15 -19.37 -8.87 -8.04
C ASP A 15 -18.48 -9.76 -8.92
N PHE A 16 -17.98 -10.87 -8.37
CA PHE A 16 -17.07 -11.77 -9.05
C PHE A 16 -17.72 -13.16 -9.19
N HIS A 17 -18.10 -13.50 -10.39
CA HIS A 17 -18.63 -14.78 -10.89
C HIS A 17 -18.76 -15.95 -9.90
N ASN A 18 -19.79 -16.75 -10.05
CA ASN A 18 -20.06 -18.06 -9.45
C ASN A 18 -20.92 -18.12 -8.18
N GLN A 19 -21.62 -17.05 -7.77
CA GLN A 19 -22.59 -17.10 -6.66
C GLN A 19 -22.02 -17.64 -5.33
N SER A 20 -20.70 -17.75 -5.21
CA SER A 20 -20.04 -18.21 -4.00
C SER A 20 -20.00 -17.09 -2.96
N VAL A 21 -20.14 -17.45 -1.68
CA VAL A 21 -20.05 -16.49 -0.57
C VAL A 21 -18.61 -15.97 -0.44
N ASN A 22 -17.65 -16.83 -0.70
CA ASN A 22 -16.22 -16.47 -0.64
C ASN A 22 -15.70 -16.13 -2.04
N PRO A 23 -14.79 -15.15 -2.16
CA PRO A 23 -14.15 -14.86 -3.43
C PRO A 23 -13.32 -16.09 -3.88
N PRO A 24 -13.36 -16.43 -5.15
CA PRO A 24 -12.51 -17.50 -5.68
C PRO A 24 -11.04 -17.09 -5.61
N VAL A 25 -10.16 -18.06 -5.41
CA VAL A 25 -8.71 -17.85 -5.51
C VAL A 25 -8.32 -17.92 -6.98
N VAL A 26 -8.03 -16.76 -7.57
CA VAL A 26 -7.61 -16.64 -8.97
C VAL A 26 -6.10 -16.55 -9.04
N ARG A 27 -5.47 -17.54 -9.67
CA ARG A 27 -4.04 -17.56 -9.98
C ARG A 27 -3.89 -17.46 -11.49
N ALA A 28 -3.37 -16.35 -11.96
CA ALA A 28 -3.18 -16.11 -13.38
C ALA A 28 -1.94 -15.25 -13.61
N SER A 29 -1.28 -15.46 -14.76
CA SER A 29 -0.25 -14.60 -15.29
C SER A 29 -0.81 -13.83 -16.48
N THR A 30 -1.07 -14.54 -17.56
CA THR A 30 -1.64 -13.97 -18.79
C THR A 30 -3.16 -13.94 -18.71
N ILE A 31 -3.74 -12.81 -19.07
CA ILE A 31 -5.20 -12.63 -19.19
C ILE A 31 -5.56 -12.64 -20.66
N ILE A 32 -6.52 -13.49 -21.04
CA ILE A 32 -6.99 -13.61 -22.42
C ILE A 32 -8.14 -12.64 -22.65
N PHE A 33 -8.04 -11.82 -23.68
CA PHE A 33 -9.07 -10.90 -24.12
C PHE A 33 -9.71 -11.36 -25.42
N LYS A 34 -10.98 -11.04 -25.60
CA LYS A 34 -11.72 -11.40 -26.82
C LYS A 34 -11.23 -10.61 -28.04
N SER A 35 -10.69 -9.40 -27.83
CA SER A 35 -10.20 -8.53 -28.90
C SER A 35 -9.14 -7.54 -28.42
N MET A 36 -8.37 -7.00 -29.36
CA MET A 36 -7.45 -5.88 -29.10
C MET A 36 -8.17 -4.63 -28.59
N LYS A 37 -9.41 -4.43 -28.99
CA LYS A 37 -10.25 -3.33 -28.49
C LYS A 37 -10.51 -3.46 -26.99
N ASP A 38 -10.75 -4.67 -26.50
CA ASP A 38 -10.99 -4.93 -25.06
C ASP A 38 -9.73 -4.68 -24.22
N ILE A 39 -8.56 -5.10 -24.73
CA ILE A 39 -7.28 -4.79 -24.10
C ILE A 39 -7.11 -3.27 -23.94
N ARG A 40 -7.22 -2.52 -25.04
CA ARG A 40 -7.07 -1.05 -25.03
C ARG A 40 -8.07 -0.38 -24.10
N LYS A 41 -9.32 -0.86 -24.07
CA LYS A 41 -10.35 -0.35 -23.15
C LYS A 41 -9.99 -0.58 -21.69
N THR A 42 -9.48 -1.77 -21.35
CA THR A 42 -9.06 -2.12 -19.98
C THR A 42 -7.86 -1.28 -19.55
N GLN A 43 -6.84 -1.15 -20.40
CA GLN A 43 -5.67 -0.31 -20.13
C GLN A 43 -6.03 1.16 -19.96
N ALA A 44 -6.90 1.70 -20.81
CA ALA A 44 -7.37 3.08 -20.68
C ALA A 44 -8.14 3.32 -19.36
N LYS A 45 -8.91 2.32 -18.89
CA LYS A 45 -9.55 2.38 -17.57
C LYS A 45 -8.54 2.32 -16.44
N ALA A 46 -7.50 1.47 -16.53
CA ALA A 46 -6.45 1.36 -15.54
C ALA A 46 -5.66 2.67 -15.38
N ILE A 47 -5.40 3.37 -16.47
CA ILE A 47 -4.75 4.71 -16.44
C ILE A 47 -5.64 5.74 -15.74
N LYS A 48 -6.94 5.76 -16.04
CA LYS A 48 -7.89 6.72 -15.44
C LYS A 48 -8.20 6.42 -13.97
N HIS A 49 -8.20 5.16 -13.61
CA HIS A 49 -8.57 4.67 -12.28
C HIS A 49 -7.56 3.61 -11.80
N PRO A 50 -6.32 4.02 -11.46
CA PRO A 50 -5.23 3.07 -11.16
C PRO A 50 -5.55 2.17 -9.96
N THR A 51 -6.46 2.57 -9.10
CA THR A 51 -6.93 1.80 -7.93
C THR A 51 -8.19 0.97 -8.22
N GLY A 52 -8.66 0.95 -9.46
CA GLY A 52 -9.97 0.40 -9.83
C GLY A 52 -10.06 -1.11 -10.03
N GLY A 53 -8.99 -1.87 -9.73
CA GLY A 53 -9.00 -3.33 -9.87
C GLY A 53 -9.12 -3.81 -11.33
N HIS A 54 -8.48 -3.11 -12.25
CA HIS A 54 -8.41 -3.51 -13.65
C HIS A 54 -7.21 -4.43 -13.86
N TYR A 55 -7.46 -5.68 -14.19
CA TYR A 55 -6.38 -6.62 -14.46
C TYR A 55 -6.32 -6.96 -15.95
N ASP A 56 -5.24 -6.55 -16.57
CA ASP A 56 -4.85 -6.91 -17.92
C ASP A 56 -3.68 -7.91 -17.92
N TYR A 57 -3.00 -8.01 -16.78
CA TYR A 57 -1.92 -8.96 -16.55
C TYR A 57 -1.87 -9.39 -15.07
N GLY A 58 -1.83 -10.70 -14.81
CA GLY A 58 -1.93 -11.25 -13.45
C GLY A 58 -0.82 -10.83 -12.49
N ARG A 59 0.36 -10.42 -12.98
CA ARG A 59 1.42 -9.85 -12.14
C ARG A 59 1.01 -8.54 -11.48
N GLN A 60 0.16 -7.76 -12.10
CA GLN A 60 -0.36 -6.50 -11.52
C GLN A 60 -1.42 -6.76 -10.45
N GLY A 61 -1.98 -7.95 -10.43
CA GLY A 61 -2.99 -8.41 -9.51
C GLY A 61 -4.08 -9.23 -10.20
N THR A 62 -4.85 -9.95 -9.40
CA THR A 62 -6.03 -10.69 -9.83
C THR A 62 -7.25 -10.22 -9.02
N SER A 63 -8.43 -10.72 -9.35
CA SER A 63 -9.63 -10.42 -8.57
C SER A 63 -9.47 -10.73 -7.08
N THR A 64 -8.74 -11.78 -6.72
CA THR A 64 -8.45 -12.14 -5.32
C THR A 64 -7.71 -11.02 -4.60
N THR A 65 -6.64 -10.51 -5.21
CA THR A 65 -5.83 -9.40 -4.64
C THR A 65 -6.66 -8.12 -4.52
N TYR A 66 -7.41 -7.77 -5.55
CA TYR A 66 -8.22 -6.56 -5.55
C TYR A 66 -9.36 -6.59 -4.54
N ILE A 67 -9.98 -7.76 -4.31
CA ILE A 67 -10.99 -7.93 -3.26
C ILE A 67 -10.37 -7.65 -1.89
N LEU A 68 -9.19 -8.22 -1.60
CA LEU A 68 -8.48 -7.98 -0.36
C LEU A 68 -8.15 -6.50 -0.18
N GLN A 69 -7.58 -5.86 -1.19
CA GLN A 69 -7.27 -4.43 -1.17
C GLN A 69 -8.52 -3.58 -0.92
N LYS A 70 -9.64 -3.90 -1.58
CA LYS A 70 -10.93 -3.20 -1.39
C LYS A 70 -11.46 -3.34 0.04
N ILE A 71 -11.34 -4.53 0.64
CA ILE A 71 -11.74 -4.78 2.02
C ILE A 71 -10.88 -3.95 2.99
N LEU A 72 -9.57 -3.99 2.82
CA LEU A 72 -8.63 -3.26 3.68
C LEU A 72 -8.78 -1.75 3.49
N THR A 73 -8.95 -1.26 2.27
CA THR A 73 -9.25 0.15 1.99
C THR A 73 -10.47 0.64 2.78
N LYS A 74 -11.53 -0.18 2.83
CA LYS A 74 -12.74 0.16 3.58
C LYS A 74 -12.53 0.06 5.10
N LEU A 75 -11.74 -0.92 5.56
CA LEU A 75 -11.43 -1.12 6.97
C LEU A 75 -10.61 0.04 7.55
N GLU A 76 -9.60 0.48 6.80
CA GLU A 76 -8.68 1.55 7.18
C GLU A 76 -9.19 2.95 6.80
N GLU A 77 -10.40 3.06 6.23
CA GLU A 77 -10.98 4.32 5.74
C GLU A 77 -10.01 5.12 4.85
N SER A 78 -9.16 4.39 4.11
CA SER A 78 -8.10 4.94 3.28
C SER A 78 -8.54 5.15 1.84
N TYR A 79 -7.76 5.93 1.07
CA TYR A 79 -7.99 6.09 -0.35
C TYR A 79 -7.75 4.79 -1.13
N HIS A 80 -6.66 4.09 -0.80
CA HIS A 80 -6.30 2.80 -1.40
C HIS A 80 -5.31 2.04 -0.52
N VAL A 81 -5.26 0.72 -0.69
CA VAL A 81 -4.31 -0.17 -0.03
C VAL A 81 -3.48 -0.91 -1.07
N PHE A 82 -2.17 -0.85 -0.94
CA PHE A 82 -1.24 -1.70 -1.68
C PHE A 82 -0.79 -2.86 -0.79
N THR A 83 -0.85 -4.06 -1.33
CA THR A 83 -0.36 -5.26 -0.64
C THR A 83 1.07 -5.56 -1.09
N THR A 84 1.92 -5.95 -0.15
CA THR A 84 3.30 -6.36 -0.39
C THR A 84 3.51 -7.79 0.10
N PRO A 85 4.49 -8.52 -0.43
CA PRO A 85 4.73 -9.91 -0.03
C PRO A 85 5.30 -10.04 1.39
N THR A 86 5.80 -8.96 2.00
CA THR A 86 6.39 -8.96 3.34
C THR A 86 6.05 -7.69 4.10
N GLY A 87 5.97 -7.77 5.44
CA GLY A 87 5.77 -6.60 6.29
C GLY A 87 6.89 -5.56 6.15
N PHE A 88 8.14 -6.00 6.05
CA PHE A 88 9.27 -5.09 5.80
C PHE A 88 9.17 -4.41 4.42
N GLY A 89 8.70 -5.14 3.39
CA GLY A 89 8.41 -4.55 2.09
C GLY A 89 7.36 -3.44 2.15
N ALA A 90 6.35 -3.57 3.03
CA ALA A 90 5.37 -2.51 3.27
C ALA A 90 6.00 -1.28 3.93
N VAL A 91 6.85 -1.47 4.94
CA VAL A 91 7.59 -0.37 5.60
C VAL A 91 8.49 0.35 4.59
N PHE A 92 9.26 -0.42 3.81
CA PHE A 92 10.12 0.14 2.77
C PHE A 92 9.33 0.97 1.76
N LEU A 93 8.25 0.40 1.22
CA LEU A 93 7.40 1.07 0.23
C LEU A 93 6.80 2.36 0.79
N ALA A 94 6.29 2.32 2.03
CA ALA A 94 5.68 3.48 2.67
C ALA A 94 6.69 4.63 2.83
N ILE A 95 7.89 4.35 3.30
CA ILE A 95 8.92 5.38 3.51
C ILE A 95 9.44 5.88 2.15
N PHE A 96 9.87 4.98 1.28
CA PHE A 96 10.54 5.33 0.03
C PHE A 96 9.62 6.04 -0.97
N SER A 97 8.31 5.79 -0.92
CA SER A 97 7.34 6.45 -1.81
C SER A 97 7.17 7.95 -1.54
N VAL A 98 7.40 8.40 -0.30
CA VAL A 98 7.17 9.78 0.13
C VAL A 98 8.45 10.58 0.34
N THR A 99 9.62 9.93 0.36
CA THR A 99 10.91 10.60 0.56
C THR A 99 11.62 10.86 -0.75
N ARG A 100 12.45 11.92 -0.75
CA ARG A 100 13.32 12.34 -1.86
C ARG A 100 14.74 12.56 -1.36
N PRO A 101 15.76 12.51 -2.22
CA PRO A 101 17.11 12.88 -1.84
C PRO A 101 17.17 14.29 -1.22
N GLY A 102 17.78 14.38 -0.06
CA GLY A 102 17.85 15.62 0.74
C GLY A 102 16.80 15.71 1.85
N ASP A 103 15.79 14.84 1.84
CA ASP A 103 14.81 14.79 2.91
C ASP A 103 15.40 14.24 4.21
N GLU A 104 14.65 14.42 5.28
CA GLU A 104 14.96 13.85 6.58
C GLU A 104 13.74 13.15 7.17
N ILE A 105 14.01 12.03 7.81
CA ILE A 105 13.03 11.21 8.52
C ILE A 105 13.27 11.42 10.03
N ILE A 106 12.19 11.59 10.77
CA ILE A 106 12.23 11.56 12.23
C ILE A 106 11.52 10.29 12.68
N ALA A 107 12.22 9.43 13.40
CA ALA A 107 11.68 8.15 13.87
C ALA A 107 11.78 8.04 15.40
N ALA A 108 10.86 7.30 16.00
CA ALA A 108 11.00 6.95 17.42
C ALA A 108 12.23 6.06 17.63
N ASP A 109 13.01 6.30 18.68
CA ASP A 109 14.25 5.56 18.94
C ASP A 109 14.03 4.04 19.04
N PRO A 110 13.00 3.52 19.73
CA PRO A 110 12.69 2.08 19.77
C PRO A 110 11.94 1.61 18.51
N VAL A 111 12.36 2.05 17.32
CA VAL A 111 11.79 1.57 16.06
C VAL A 111 12.23 0.13 15.77
N TYR A 112 11.41 -0.62 15.04
CA TYR A 112 11.72 -1.97 14.57
C TYR A 112 13.11 -2.04 13.91
N SER A 113 13.96 -2.96 14.38
CA SER A 113 15.37 -3.04 14.00
C SER A 113 15.63 -3.03 12.48
N PRO A 114 14.91 -3.79 11.63
CA PRO A 114 15.08 -3.69 10.19
C PRO A 114 14.74 -2.30 9.61
N THR A 115 13.79 -1.57 10.21
CA THR A 115 13.49 -0.19 9.82
C THR A 115 14.65 0.74 10.16
N ARG A 116 15.29 0.55 11.33
CA ARG A 116 16.49 1.30 11.70
C ARG A 116 17.63 1.06 10.69
N LEU A 117 17.89 -0.21 10.35
CA LEU A 117 18.92 -0.55 9.36
C LEU A 117 18.61 0.05 7.98
N LEU A 118 17.33 0.04 7.57
CA LEU A 118 16.89 0.69 6.34
C LEU A 118 17.24 2.17 6.33
N THR A 119 16.90 2.88 7.41
CA THR A 119 17.05 4.34 7.48
C THR A 119 18.50 4.77 7.70
N GLU A 120 19.27 4.06 8.51
CA GLU A 120 20.65 4.40 8.81
C GLU A 120 21.67 4.00 7.72
N ASN A 121 21.34 2.96 6.94
CA ASN A 121 22.24 2.46 5.90
C ASN A 121 21.70 2.77 4.51
N PHE A 122 20.63 2.09 4.09
CA PHE A 122 20.15 2.17 2.70
C PHE A 122 19.69 3.59 2.31
N LEU A 123 18.85 4.24 3.12
CA LEU A 123 18.35 5.58 2.78
C LEU A 123 19.44 6.66 2.84
N LYS A 124 20.47 6.45 3.65
CA LYS A 124 21.65 7.33 3.70
C LYS A 124 22.37 7.39 2.35
N GLU A 125 22.46 6.29 1.61
CA GLU A 125 23.04 6.26 0.27
C GLU A 125 22.27 7.14 -0.74
N PHE A 126 21.00 7.39 -0.48
CA PHE A 126 20.15 8.32 -1.25
C PHE A 126 20.15 9.75 -0.67
N ASN A 127 21.09 10.08 0.23
CA ASN A 127 21.14 11.37 0.91
C ASN A 127 19.86 11.70 1.68
N ILE A 128 19.17 10.70 2.24
CA ILE A 128 18.03 10.84 3.13
C ILE A 128 18.54 10.65 4.55
N LYS A 129 18.43 11.68 5.37
CA LYS A 129 18.90 11.67 6.77
C LYS A 129 17.81 11.13 7.69
N THR A 130 18.23 10.46 8.77
CA THR A 130 17.31 10.00 9.81
C THR A 130 17.79 10.48 11.17
N SER A 131 16.89 11.09 11.92
CA SER A 131 17.10 11.43 13.33
C SER A 131 16.11 10.65 14.20
N PHE A 132 16.54 10.30 15.41
CA PHE A 132 15.73 9.55 16.34
C PHE A 132 15.35 10.40 17.55
N TYR A 133 14.13 10.23 18.02
CA TYR A 133 13.65 10.91 19.22
C TYR A 133 13.16 9.90 20.26
N ASN A 134 13.22 10.29 21.53
CA ASN A 134 12.65 9.51 22.62
C ASN A 134 11.12 9.67 22.64
N PRO A 135 10.32 8.61 22.40
CA PRO A 135 8.86 8.71 22.38
C PRO A 135 8.22 9.04 23.73
N HIS A 136 8.99 8.90 24.85
CA HIS A 136 8.56 9.31 26.18
C HIS A 136 8.84 10.78 26.47
N ASP A 137 9.53 11.49 25.58
CA ASP A 137 9.83 12.94 25.69
C ASP A 137 9.50 13.66 24.38
N LEU A 138 8.28 14.16 24.28
CA LEU A 138 7.80 14.91 23.12
C LEU A 138 8.59 16.21 22.86
N LYS A 139 9.27 16.76 23.87
CA LYS A 139 10.12 17.94 23.68
C LYS A 139 11.33 17.62 22.78
N THR A 140 11.79 16.38 22.78
CA THR A 140 12.86 15.95 21.86
C THR A 140 12.36 15.92 20.42
N LEU A 141 11.12 15.51 20.18
CA LEU A 141 10.48 15.55 18.87
C LEU A 141 10.30 17.00 18.38
N GLU A 142 9.76 17.89 19.21
CA GLU A 142 9.59 19.30 18.87
C GLU A 142 10.92 19.96 18.48
N LYS A 143 12.00 19.73 19.25
CA LYS A 143 13.34 20.22 18.93
C LYS A 143 13.88 19.69 17.62
N SER A 144 13.59 18.43 17.30
CA SER A 144 14.01 17.80 16.03
C SER A 144 13.30 18.43 14.84
N ILE A 145 12.04 18.84 14.98
CA ILE A 145 11.25 19.51 13.93
C ILE A 145 11.72 20.96 13.75
N GLN A 146 11.92 21.71 14.84
CA GLN A 146 12.29 23.14 14.82
C GLN A 146 13.69 23.38 14.23
N LYS A 147 14.63 22.44 14.40
CA LYS A 147 15.99 22.52 13.87
C LYS A 147 16.07 22.65 12.35
N LYS A 148 14.93 22.44 11.66
CA LYS A 148 14.79 22.48 10.19
C LYS A 148 14.22 23.78 9.65
N GLN A 149 13.62 24.61 10.51
CA GLN A 149 13.00 25.88 10.08
C GLN A 149 13.97 27.08 10.18
N SER A 150 15.18 26.83 10.59
CA SER A 150 16.29 27.80 10.65
C SER A 150 17.36 27.45 9.62
#